data_babc3ef6d0d54f336dffdf46f681db78
#
_entry.id   babc3ef6d0d54f336dffdf46f681db78
#
_cell.length_a   1.000
_cell.length_b   1.000
_cell.length_c   1.000
_cell.angle_alpha   90.00
_cell.angle_beta   90.00
_cell.angle_gamma   90.00
#
_symmetry.space_group_name_H-M   'P 1'
#
loop_
_entity.id
_entity.type
_entity.pdbx_description
1 polymer ?
#
loop_
_entity_poly.entity_id
_entity_poly.type
_entity_poly.pdbx_seq_one_letter_code
_entity_poly.pdbx_strand_id
1 'polypeptide(L)'
;MTRRNFLLAIPALGLTAAAFPRRVLGAQAVQTFNGPMADAEAVYRTVTLEPKPNAKPSMTAAQRDDLEHQIHCQCGCNLDVYTCRTTDFACSVSPAMHSDVMGLVDGGHSAQEILAAFKAVYGEKVLMAPVRSGFNLVGYTMPFIALGTGAIGVAALFRRWKSRTRAGALVPPSHVDATEGELAALDAAVRKDG
;
A
#
# COMPACT_ATOMS: atom_id res chain seq x y z
N MET A 1 28.30 -18.55 -25.13
CA MET A 1 28.03 -17.12 -24.83
C MET A 1 29.11 -16.67 -23.85
N THR A 2 30.04 -15.86 -24.30
CA THR A 2 31.19 -15.38 -23.54
C THR A 2 30.74 -14.33 -22.52
N ARG A 3 31.45 -14.23 -21.37
CA ARG A 3 31.23 -13.24 -20.30
C ARG A 3 31.06 -11.80 -20.81
N ARG A 4 31.64 -11.51 -21.97
CA ARG A 4 31.61 -10.23 -22.65
C ARG A 4 30.22 -9.84 -23.18
N ASN A 5 29.34 -10.81 -23.53
CA ASN A 5 28.00 -10.54 -24.01
C ASN A 5 26.99 -10.32 -22.89
N PHE A 6 27.32 -10.72 -21.65
CA PHE A 6 26.49 -10.50 -20.46
C PHE A 6 26.55 -9.03 -20.01
N LEU A 7 27.73 -8.40 -20.11
CA LEU A 7 27.90 -7.00 -19.73
C LEU A 7 27.29 -6.00 -20.72
N LEU A 8 27.02 -6.41 -21.96
CA LEU A 8 26.37 -5.57 -22.97
C LEU A 8 24.83 -5.64 -22.92
N ALA A 9 24.26 -6.60 -22.20
CA ALA A 9 22.80 -6.72 -22.04
C ALA A 9 22.25 -5.88 -20.86
N ILE A 10 23.11 -5.41 -19.97
CA ILE A 10 22.69 -4.62 -18.79
C ILE A 10 22.29 -3.17 -19.13
N PRO A 11 22.88 -2.47 -20.13
CA PRO A 11 22.47 -1.09 -20.40
C PRO A 11 21.10 -0.95 -21.05
N ALA A 12 20.54 -2.01 -21.65
CA ALA A 12 19.21 -1.93 -22.30
C ALA A 12 18.04 -1.89 -21.29
N LEU A 13 18.22 -2.46 -20.10
CA LEU A 13 17.21 -2.36 -19.02
C LEU A 13 17.33 -1.05 -18.23
N GLY A 14 18.50 -0.45 -18.20
CA GLY A 14 18.74 0.82 -17.49
C GLY A 14 18.20 2.05 -18.21
N LEU A 15 18.09 2.01 -19.54
CA LEU A 15 17.63 3.16 -20.33
C LEU A 15 16.10 3.34 -20.32
N THR A 16 15.32 2.28 -20.07
CA THR A 16 13.86 2.40 -19.94
C THR A 16 13.43 3.05 -18.64
N ALA A 17 14.25 3.01 -17.60
CA ALA A 17 13.97 3.69 -16.34
C ALA A 17 14.21 5.22 -16.40
N ALA A 18 14.99 5.70 -17.37
CA ALA A 18 15.28 7.13 -17.53
C ALA A 18 14.20 7.91 -18.29
N ALA A 19 13.25 7.22 -18.94
CA ALA A 19 12.17 7.83 -19.70
C ALA A 19 10.89 8.07 -18.88
N PHE A 20 10.83 7.62 -17.62
CA PHE A 20 9.75 8.03 -16.72
C PHE A 20 9.99 9.48 -16.31
N PRO A 21 9.07 10.40 -16.64
CA PRO A 21 9.23 11.78 -16.22
C PRO A 21 9.33 11.82 -14.70
N ARG A 22 10.42 12.37 -14.17
CA ARG A 22 10.68 12.58 -12.74
C ARG A 22 9.53 13.28 -11.96
N ARG A 23 8.48 13.69 -12.68
CA ARG A 23 7.28 14.33 -12.11
C ARG A 23 6.37 13.37 -11.30
N VAL A 24 6.54 12.06 -11.41
CA VAL A 24 5.70 11.08 -10.65
C VAL A 24 6.19 10.86 -9.22
N LEU A 25 7.42 11.27 -8.92
CA LEU A 25 7.98 11.27 -7.55
C LEU A 25 7.95 12.66 -6.90
N GLY A 26 7.05 13.53 -7.35
CA GLY A 26 6.68 14.69 -6.55
C GLY A 26 6.18 14.15 -5.22
N ALA A 27 6.98 14.28 -4.15
CA ALA A 27 6.52 14.10 -2.79
C ALA A 27 5.19 14.86 -2.73
N GLN A 28 4.09 14.17 -2.49
CA GLN A 28 2.85 14.82 -2.12
C GLN A 28 3.23 15.56 -0.84
N ALA A 29 3.43 16.88 -0.97
CA ALA A 29 3.59 17.72 0.19
C ALA A 29 2.40 17.38 1.08
N VAL A 30 2.67 16.90 2.28
CA VAL A 30 1.64 16.79 3.31
C VAL A 30 1.04 18.16 3.34
N GLN A 31 -0.17 18.31 2.83
CA GLN A 31 -0.88 19.57 2.88
C GLN A 31 -1.25 19.78 4.34
N THR A 32 -0.34 20.37 5.07
CA THR A 32 -0.65 20.98 6.36
C THR A 32 -1.64 22.09 6.05
N PHE A 33 -2.89 21.88 6.36
CA PHE A 33 -3.92 22.87 6.21
C PHE A 33 -3.63 23.99 7.23
N ASN A 34 -3.02 25.06 6.75
CA ASN A 34 -2.74 26.29 7.53
C ASN A 34 -3.79 27.37 7.24
N GLY A 35 -4.92 27.01 6.65
CA GLY A 35 -6.02 27.93 6.42
C GLY A 35 -6.90 28.10 7.66
N PRO A 36 -7.68 29.21 7.75
CA PRO A 36 -8.72 29.31 8.76
C PRO A 36 -9.67 28.12 8.60
N MET A 37 -10.11 27.54 9.74
CA MET A 37 -11.15 26.50 9.70
C MET A 37 -12.34 27.07 8.93
N ALA A 38 -12.83 26.29 7.95
CA ALA A 38 -14.00 26.70 7.18
C ALA A 38 -15.17 26.94 8.15
N ASP A 39 -15.92 28.01 7.93
CA ASP A 39 -17.10 28.28 8.72
C ASP A 39 -18.01 27.06 8.73
N ALA A 40 -18.44 26.62 9.91
CA ALA A 40 -19.24 25.43 10.08
C ALA A 40 -20.48 25.43 9.17
N GLU A 41 -21.10 26.59 9.02
CA GLU A 41 -22.29 26.78 8.17
C GLU A 41 -22.01 26.55 6.66
N ALA A 42 -20.77 26.78 6.22
CA ALA A 42 -20.39 26.62 4.82
C ALA A 42 -20.10 25.14 4.45
N VAL A 43 -19.64 24.34 5.40
CA VAL A 43 -19.14 22.98 5.14
C VAL A 43 -19.99 21.89 5.77
N TYR A 44 -20.66 22.18 6.87
CA TYR A 44 -21.53 21.22 7.55
C TYR A 44 -22.85 21.06 6.81
N ARG A 45 -23.25 19.82 6.65
CA ARG A 45 -24.55 19.42 6.12
C ARG A 45 -25.12 18.34 7.01
N THR A 46 -26.31 18.56 7.55
CA THR A 46 -26.99 17.60 8.40
C THR A 46 -27.21 16.28 7.67
N VAL A 47 -26.90 15.18 8.33
CA VAL A 47 -27.13 13.82 7.83
C VAL A 47 -28.24 13.19 8.66
N THR A 48 -29.39 13.00 8.04
CA THR A 48 -30.58 12.42 8.70
C THR A 48 -31.15 11.29 7.87
N LEU A 49 -31.63 10.26 8.54
CA LEU A 49 -32.48 9.20 7.96
C LEU A 49 -33.76 9.10 8.81
N GLU A 50 -34.80 8.60 8.19
CA GLU A 50 -36.07 8.35 8.93
C GLU A 50 -35.84 7.22 9.95
N PRO A 51 -36.19 7.43 11.24
CA PRO A 51 -36.00 6.41 12.28
C PRO A 51 -36.77 5.13 11.93
N LYS A 52 -36.18 3.98 12.22
CA LYS A 52 -36.83 2.69 12.01
C LYS A 52 -38.00 2.51 12.99
N PRO A 53 -39.09 1.82 12.60
CA PRO A 53 -40.17 1.53 13.52
C PRO A 53 -39.67 0.77 14.75
N ASN A 54 -40.05 1.25 15.94
CA ASN A 54 -39.57 0.74 17.25
C ASN A 54 -38.03 0.83 17.41
N ALA A 55 -37.42 1.91 16.89
CA ALA A 55 -36.00 2.14 16.96
C ALA A 55 -35.48 2.00 18.41
N LYS A 56 -34.34 1.34 18.53
CA LYS A 56 -33.51 1.30 19.74
C LYS A 56 -32.10 1.61 19.30
N PRO A 57 -31.26 2.17 20.18
CA PRO A 57 -29.86 2.40 19.85
C PRO A 57 -29.23 1.15 19.25
N SER A 58 -28.68 1.27 18.05
CA SER A 58 -28.20 0.13 17.25
C SER A 58 -26.81 -0.36 17.69
N MET A 59 -26.12 0.45 18.50
CA MET A 59 -24.74 0.15 18.92
C MET A 59 -24.42 0.78 20.26
N THR A 60 -23.38 0.25 20.91
CA THR A 60 -22.83 0.78 22.17
C THR A 60 -22.01 2.04 21.91
N ALA A 61 -21.68 2.78 22.98
CA ALA A 61 -20.82 3.96 22.91
C ALA A 61 -19.45 3.66 22.26
N ALA A 62 -18.81 2.56 22.65
CA ALA A 62 -17.53 2.17 22.06
C ALA A 62 -17.64 1.86 20.57
N GLN A 63 -18.68 1.17 20.13
CA GLN A 63 -18.89 0.89 18.71
C GLN A 63 -19.20 2.15 17.90
N ARG A 64 -19.90 3.11 18.49
CA ARG A 64 -20.13 4.42 17.90
C ARG A 64 -18.81 5.19 17.75
N ASP A 65 -17.97 5.20 18.78
CA ASP A 65 -16.66 5.86 18.73
C ASP A 65 -15.77 5.22 17.64
N ASP A 66 -15.77 3.89 17.51
CA ASP A 66 -15.13 3.17 16.41
C ASP A 66 -15.69 3.54 15.02
N LEU A 67 -16.99 3.81 14.93
CA LEU A 67 -17.63 4.29 13.71
C LEU A 67 -17.17 5.72 13.37
N GLU A 68 -17.11 6.61 14.36
CA GLU A 68 -16.66 7.99 14.17
C GLU A 68 -15.21 8.08 13.70
N HIS A 69 -14.33 7.13 14.08
CA HIS A 69 -12.99 7.00 13.52
C HIS A 69 -12.97 6.70 12.01
N GLN A 70 -14.07 6.23 11.44
CA GLN A 70 -14.19 5.98 10.01
C GLN A 70 -14.73 7.17 9.21
N ILE A 71 -15.20 8.22 9.91
CA ILE A 71 -15.82 9.40 9.31
C ILE A 71 -14.85 10.58 9.42
N HIS A 72 -14.44 11.12 8.29
CA HIS A 72 -13.57 12.29 8.19
C HIS A 72 -14.32 13.56 8.58
N CYS A 73 -13.78 14.35 9.50
CA CYS A 73 -14.35 15.65 9.86
C CYS A 73 -14.25 16.63 8.69
N GLN A 74 -15.34 17.31 8.40
CA GLN A 74 -15.42 18.22 7.25
C GLN A 74 -14.98 19.66 7.54
N CYS A 75 -14.39 19.94 8.72
CA CYS A 75 -13.88 21.26 9.08
C CYS A 75 -12.63 21.69 8.30
N GLY A 76 -12.05 20.79 7.50
CA GLY A 76 -10.81 21.02 6.76
C GLY A 76 -9.55 20.47 7.44
N CYS A 77 -9.64 19.96 8.68
CA CYS A 77 -8.57 19.17 9.28
C CYS A 77 -8.52 17.77 8.66
N ASN A 78 -7.41 17.05 8.84
CA ASN A 78 -7.26 15.67 8.37
C ASN A 78 -7.61 14.63 9.45
N LEU A 79 -8.45 15.00 10.42
CA LEU A 79 -8.85 14.14 11.53
C LEU A 79 -10.21 13.50 11.27
N ASP A 80 -10.43 12.35 11.89
CA ASP A 80 -11.77 11.77 12.00
C ASP A 80 -12.64 12.54 12.99
N VAL A 81 -13.94 12.28 12.98
CA VAL A 81 -14.91 12.99 13.84
C VAL A 81 -14.59 12.78 15.32
N TYR A 82 -14.24 11.55 15.75
CA TYR A 82 -13.94 11.26 17.14
C TYR A 82 -12.69 12.01 17.62
N THR A 83 -11.59 11.88 16.88
CA THR A 83 -10.33 12.54 17.23
C THR A 83 -10.49 14.05 17.21
N CYS A 84 -11.15 14.60 16.19
CA CYS A 84 -11.37 16.05 16.10
C CYS A 84 -12.17 16.59 17.29
N ARG A 85 -13.31 15.99 17.67
CA ARG A 85 -14.14 16.47 18.77
C ARG A 85 -13.52 16.32 20.14
N THR A 86 -12.54 15.40 20.28
CA THR A 86 -11.86 15.15 21.57
C THR A 86 -10.56 15.91 21.74
N THR A 87 -9.96 16.40 20.65
CA THR A 87 -8.67 17.11 20.67
C THR A 87 -8.76 18.57 20.27
N ASP A 88 -9.69 18.93 19.38
CA ASP A 88 -9.88 20.30 18.90
C ASP A 88 -11.23 20.87 19.37
N PHE A 89 -11.19 21.49 20.56
CA PHE A 89 -12.39 22.08 21.17
C PHE A 89 -12.88 23.36 20.48
N ALA A 90 -12.10 23.93 19.56
CA ALA A 90 -12.51 25.06 18.76
C ALA A 90 -13.32 24.66 17.53
N CYS A 91 -13.27 23.41 17.13
CA CYS A 91 -14.02 22.89 15.99
C CYS A 91 -15.51 22.79 16.31
N SER A 92 -16.36 23.51 15.56
CA SER A 92 -17.83 23.44 15.68
C SER A 92 -18.45 22.36 14.77
N VAL A 93 -17.70 21.89 13.77
CA VAL A 93 -18.19 20.91 12.79
C VAL A 93 -18.23 19.49 13.38
N SER A 94 -17.18 19.07 14.08
CA SER A 94 -17.10 17.70 14.61
C SER A 94 -18.17 17.39 15.67
N PRO A 95 -18.55 18.28 16.60
CA PRO A 95 -19.66 18.05 17.49
C PRO A 95 -21.02 17.96 16.75
N ALA A 96 -21.19 18.75 15.69
CA ALA A 96 -22.42 18.68 14.89
C ALA A 96 -22.51 17.34 14.13
N MET A 97 -21.42 16.87 13.51
CA MET A 97 -21.37 15.55 12.87
C MET A 97 -21.56 14.42 13.87
N HIS A 98 -21.01 14.54 15.10
CA HIS A 98 -21.25 13.59 16.18
C HIS A 98 -22.76 13.54 16.55
N SER A 99 -23.42 14.69 16.63
CA SER A 99 -24.87 14.75 16.90
C SER A 99 -25.69 14.00 15.83
N ASP A 100 -25.30 14.13 14.55
CA ASP A 100 -25.93 13.38 13.47
C ASP A 100 -25.72 11.87 13.63
N VAL A 101 -24.49 11.43 13.97
CA VAL A 101 -24.20 10.01 14.26
C VAL A 101 -25.07 9.50 15.40
N MET A 102 -25.18 10.27 16.49
CA MET A 102 -26.05 9.92 17.62
C MET A 102 -27.50 9.76 17.20
N GLY A 103 -28.05 10.73 16.46
CA GLY A 103 -29.41 10.66 15.95
C GLY A 103 -29.68 9.43 15.09
N LEU A 104 -28.73 9.06 14.24
CA LEU A 104 -28.83 7.87 13.38
C LEU A 104 -28.71 6.56 14.18
N VAL A 105 -27.85 6.52 15.19
CA VAL A 105 -27.72 5.37 16.13
C VAL A 105 -29.02 5.18 16.91
N ASP A 106 -29.57 6.25 17.46
CA ASP A 106 -30.85 6.22 18.20
C ASP A 106 -32.03 5.88 17.28
N GLY A 107 -31.94 6.27 16.00
CA GLY A 107 -32.87 5.86 14.93
C GLY A 107 -32.77 4.39 14.53
N GLY A 108 -31.86 3.61 15.14
CA GLY A 108 -31.70 2.16 14.91
C GLY A 108 -30.97 1.79 13.63
N HIS A 109 -30.19 2.72 13.05
CA HIS A 109 -29.39 2.46 11.83
C HIS A 109 -28.07 1.77 12.14
N SER A 110 -27.71 0.79 11.31
CA SER A 110 -26.43 0.10 11.41
C SER A 110 -25.27 0.99 11.01
N ALA A 111 -24.04 0.64 11.43
CA ALA A 111 -22.83 1.37 11.04
C ALA A 111 -22.69 1.54 9.52
N GLN A 112 -23.03 0.51 8.75
CA GLN A 112 -22.96 0.58 7.28
C GLN A 112 -23.99 1.54 6.67
N GLU A 113 -25.21 1.58 7.21
CA GLU A 113 -26.25 2.52 6.79
C GLU A 113 -25.85 3.96 7.11
N ILE A 114 -25.24 4.18 8.29
CA ILE A 114 -24.74 5.50 8.71
C ILE A 114 -23.61 5.96 7.79
N LEU A 115 -22.61 5.12 7.53
CA LEU A 115 -21.53 5.45 6.57
C LEU A 115 -22.05 5.72 5.17
N ALA A 116 -23.06 4.97 4.72
CA ALA A 116 -23.71 5.20 3.43
C ALA A 116 -24.44 6.54 3.38
N ALA A 117 -25.13 6.93 4.46
CA ALA A 117 -25.80 8.22 4.58
C ALA A 117 -24.80 9.39 4.54
N PHE A 118 -23.71 9.31 5.31
CA PHE A 118 -22.64 10.30 5.25
C PHE A 118 -22.00 10.39 3.85
N LYS A 119 -21.75 9.24 3.21
CA LYS A 119 -21.26 9.19 1.83
C LYS A 119 -22.24 9.82 0.83
N ALA A 120 -23.54 9.65 1.01
CA ALA A 120 -24.55 10.24 0.13
C ALA A 120 -24.55 11.78 0.21
N VAL A 121 -24.31 12.35 1.39
CA VAL A 121 -24.31 13.80 1.63
C VAL A 121 -22.99 14.46 1.24
N TYR A 122 -21.87 13.85 1.63
CA TYR A 122 -20.53 14.46 1.50
C TYR A 122 -19.68 13.85 0.39
N GLY A 123 -20.10 12.71 -0.19
CA GLY A 123 -19.31 11.93 -1.15
C GLY A 123 -18.28 11.01 -0.46
N GLU A 124 -17.47 10.29 -1.25
CA GLU A 124 -16.49 9.33 -0.73
C GLU A 124 -15.41 9.95 0.16
N LYS A 125 -15.14 11.23 0.02
CA LYS A 125 -14.16 11.96 0.81
C LYS A 125 -14.44 11.98 2.32
N VAL A 126 -15.67 11.69 2.72
CA VAL A 126 -16.07 11.59 4.14
C VAL A 126 -15.59 10.30 4.79
N LEU A 127 -15.17 9.32 4.03
CA LEU A 127 -14.66 8.06 4.54
C LEU A 127 -13.14 8.15 4.76
N MET A 128 -12.66 7.81 5.96
CA MET A 128 -11.23 7.77 6.27
C MET A 128 -10.47 6.72 5.44
N ALA A 129 -11.16 5.68 5.01
CA ALA A 129 -10.60 4.67 4.10
C ALA A 129 -11.52 4.49 2.88
N PRO A 130 -10.96 4.42 1.66
CA PRO A 130 -11.75 4.15 0.47
C PRO A 130 -12.48 2.82 0.58
N VAL A 131 -13.72 2.77 0.07
CA VAL A 131 -14.48 1.50 0.03
C VAL A 131 -13.75 0.47 -0.82
N ARG A 132 -13.73 -0.79 -0.35
CA ARG A 132 -13.08 -1.92 -1.04
C ARG A 132 -13.97 -2.46 -2.17
N SER A 133 -14.41 -1.60 -3.08
CA SER A 133 -15.28 -1.96 -4.20
C SER A 133 -14.89 -1.21 -5.46
N GLY A 134 -15.29 -1.71 -6.62
CA GLY A 134 -15.03 -1.09 -7.90
C GLY A 134 -13.56 -0.84 -8.17
N PHE A 135 -13.21 0.34 -8.65
CA PHE A 135 -11.83 0.73 -8.98
C PHE A 135 -10.89 0.73 -7.77
N ASN A 136 -11.40 1.03 -6.58
CA ASN A 136 -10.60 1.05 -5.35
C ASN A 136 -10.04 -0.35 -5.02
N LEU A 137 -10.73 -1.43 -5.40
CA LEU A 137 -10.25 -2.80 -5.21
C LEU A 137 -8.93 -3.04 -5.95
N VAL A 138 -8.74 -2.43 -7.10
CA VAL A 138 -7.48 -2.50 -7.86
C VAL A 138 -6.32 -1.95 -7.03
N GLY A 139 -6.51 -0.82 -6.35
CA GLY A 139 -5.49 -0.24 -5.46
C GLY A 139 -5.05 -1.20 -4.34
N TYR A 140 -6.00 -1.95 -3.77
CA TYR A 140 -5.71 -2.92 -2.71
C TYR A 140 -5.06 -4.22 -3.22
N THR A 141 -5.38 -4.65 -4.44
CA THR A 141 -4.89 -5.93 -5.00
C THR A 141 -3.59 -5.81 -5.78
N MET A 142 -3.32 -4.64 -6.39
CA MET A 142 -2.12 -4.41 -7.21
C MET A 142 -0.79 -4.74 -6.53
N PRO A 143 -0.52 -4.36 -5.27
CA PRO A 143 0.75 -4.69 -4.63
C PRO A 143 0.96 -6.21 -4.51
N PHE A 144 -0.09 -6.98 -4.25
CA PHE A 144 0.00 -8.45 -4.16
C PHE A 144 0.21 -9.10 -5.54
N ILE A 145 -0.44 -8.57 -6.59
CA ILE A 145 -0.23 -9.03 -7.97
C ILE A 145 1.21 -8.72 -8.41
N ALA A 146 1.70 -7.53 -8.14
CA ALA A 146 3.08 -7.14 -8.48
C ALA A 146 4.10 -8.02 -7.76
N LEU A 147 3.90 -8.28 -6.47
CA LEU A 147 4.76 -9.16 -5.69
C LEU A 147 4.74 -10.60 -6.21
N GLY A 148 3.56 -11.13 -6.51
CA GLY A 148 3.38 -12.47 -7.04
C GLY A 148 4.04 -12.65 -8.42
N THR A 149 3.82 -11.72 -9.34
CA THR A 149 4.45 -11.75 -10.67
C THR A 149 5.97 -11.59 -10.60
N GLY A 150 6.46 -10.73 -9.72
CA GLY A 150 7.88 -10.59 -9.44
C GLY A 150 8.52 -11.87 -8.92
N ALA A 151 7.88 -12.52 -7.95
CA ALA A 151 8.35 -13.78 -7.38
C ALA A 151 8.39 -14.92 -8.43
N ILE A 152 7.35 -15.02 -9.29
CA ILE A 152 7.32 -15.97 -10.39
C ILE A 152 8.46 -15.70 -11.39
N GLY A 153 8.70 -14.44 -11.73
CA GLY A 153 9.80 -14.05 -12.63
C GLY A 153 11.17 -14.45 -12.08
N VAL A 154 11.42 -14.17 -10.80
CA VAL A 154 12.66 -14.57 -10.11
C VAL A 154 12.80 -16.08 -10.07
N ALA A 155 11.75 -16.82 -9.71
CA ALA A 155 11.75 -18.28 -9.69
C ALA A 155 12.04 -18.89 -11.07
N ALA A 156 11.46 -18.34 -12.13
CA ALA A 156 11.72 -18.74 -13.50
C ALA A 156 13.19 -18.50 -13.90
N LEU A 157 13.76 -17.35 -13.50
CA LEU A 157 15.16 -17.03 -13.75
C LEU A 157 16.09 -17.99 -13.04
N PHE A 158 15.85 -18.29 -11.76
CA PHE A 158 16.62 -19.29 -11.01
C PHE A 158 16.53 -20.69 -11.61
N ARG A 159 15.34 -21.11 -12.04
CA ARG A 159 15.16 -22.41 -12.73
C ARG A 159 15.96 -22.46 -14.03
N ARG A 160 15.95 -21.36 -14.80
CA ARG A 160 16.71 -21.27 -16.05
C ARG A 160 18.23 -21.30 -15.81
N TRP A 161 18.73 -20.63 -14.74
CA TRP A 161 20.14 -20.70 -14.38
C TRP A 161 20.54 -22.10 -13.92
N LYS A 162 19.76 -22.71 -13.04
CA LYS A 162 20.01 -24.06 -12.55
C LYS A 162 20.04 -25.10 -13.68
N SER A 163 19.14 -25.00 -14.67
CA SER A 163 19.16 -25.90 -15.83
C SER A 163 20.41 -25.73 -16.70
N ARG A 164 20.88 -24.48 -16.89
CA ARG A 164 22.11 -24.19 -17.62
C ARG A 164 23.36 -24.70 -16.91
N THR A 165 23.44 -24.53 -15.59
CA THR A 165 24.54 -25.02 -14.79
C THR A 165 24.60 -26.55 -14.81
N ARG A 166 23.44 -27.24 -14.75
CA ARG A 166 23.38 -28.70 -14.88
C ARG A 166 23.80 -29.18 -16.26
N ALA A 167 23.41 -28.49 -17.32
CA ALA A 167 23.82 -28.82 -18.68
C ALA A 167 25.34 -28.64 -18.88
N GLY A 168 25.94 -27.63 -18.22
CA GLY A 168 27.41 -27.43 -18.20
C GLY A 168 28.16 -28.45 -17.34
N ALA A 169 27.52 -28.95 -16.28
CA ALA A 169 28.12 -29.97 -15.40
C ALA A 169 28.08 -31.40 -15.99
N LEU A 170 27.35 -31.61 -17.08
CA LEU A 170 27.32 -32.90 -17.82
C LEU A 170 28.52 -33.04 -18.77
N VAL A 171 29.33 -32.02 -18.94
CA VAL A 171 30.67 -32.17 -19.54
C VAL A 171 31.55 -32.73 -18.41
N PRO A 172 31.94 -34.02 -18.44
CA PRO A 172 32.89 -34.57 -17.49
C PRO A 172 34.12 -33.64 -17.58
N PRO A 173 34.74 -33.30 -16.43
CA PRO A 173 36.05 -32.65 -16.50
C PRO A 173 36.90 -33.51 -17.44
N SER A 174 37.34 -32.91 -18.55
CA SER A 174 38.38 -33.56 -19.34
C SER A 174 39.45 -33.98 -18.35
N HIS A 175 39.64 -35.26 -18.11
CA HIS A 175 40.78 -35.73 -17.39
C HIS A 175 41.97 -35.13 -18.14
N VAL A 176 42.52 -34.06 -17.61
CA VAL A 176 43.85 -33.65 -17.96
C VAL A 176 44.70 -34.74 -17.30
N ASP A 177 45.08 -35.75 -18.08
CA ASP A 177 46.07 -36.70 -17.67
C ASP A 177 47.37 -35.89 -17.51
N ALA A 178 47.55 -35.33 -16.32
CA ALA A 178 48.79 -34.65 -15.98
C ALA A 178 49.88 -35.71 -16.01
N THR A 179 50.88 -35.49 -16.80
CA THR A 179 52.04 -36.39 -16.84
C THR A 179 52.71 -36.41 -15.47
N GLU A 180 53.33 -37.51 -15.11
CA GLU A 180 54.05 -37.65 -13.81
C GLU A 180 55.05 -36.50 -13.58
N GLY A 181 55.63 -35.98 -14.68
CA GLY A 181 56.53 -34.81 -14.62
C GLY A 181 55.83 -33.51 -14.22
N GLU A 182 54.58 -33.29 -14.66
CA GLU A 182 53.80 -32.12 -14.29
C GLU A 182 53.31 -32.18 -12.84
N LEU A 183 52.97 -33.38 -12.36
CA LEU A 183 52.61 -33.60 -10.96
C LEU A 183 53.81 -33.38 -10.04
N ALA A 184 55.02 -33.85 -10.42
CA ALA A 184 56.25 -33.64 -9.67
C ALA A 184 56.67 -32.16 -9.62
N ALA A 185 56.43 -31.42 -10.73
CA ALA A 185 56.71 -29.98 -10.79
C ALA A 185 55.76 -29.17 -9.89
N LEU A 186 54.48 -29.54 -9.85
CA LEU A 186 53.49 -28.97 -8.95
C LEU A 186 53.80 -29.22 -7.50
N ASP A 187 54.21 -30.44 -7.15
CA ASP A 187 54.58 -30.82 -5.77
C ASP A 187 55.84 -30.06 -5.30
N ALA A 188 56.80 -29.85 -6.20
CA ALA A 188 57.98 -29.04 -5.91
C ALA A 188 57.65 -27.55 -5.72
N ALA A 189 56.70 -27.01 -6.49
CA ALA A 189 56.24 -25.63 -6.36
C ALA A 189 55.52 -25.41 -5.02
N VAL A 190 54.60 -26.30 -4.66
CA VAL A 190 53.86 -26.23 -3.39
C VAL A 190 54.78 -26.31 -2.17
N ARG A 191 55.82 -27.14 -2.23
CA ARG A 191 56.85 -27.22 -1.12
C ARG A 191 57.73 -25.99 -1.02
N LYS A 192 57.82 -25.19 -2.06
CA LYS A 192 58.67 -23.99 -2.07
C LYS A 192 57.93 -22.78 -1.48
N ASP A 193 56.62 -22.77 -1.56
CA ASP A 193 55.75 -21.65 -1.12
C ASP A 193 55.12 -21.89 0.26
N GLY A 194 55.34 -23.05 0.90
CA GLY A 194 54.93 -23.41 2.26
C GLY A 194 56.11 -23.47 3.20
#